data_a3a4d618767ceff5fbc3e686cee0b27d
#
_entry.id   a3a4d618767ceff5fbc3e686cee0b27d
#
_cell.length_a   1.000
_cell.length_b   1.000
_cell.length_c   1.000
_cell.angle_alpha   90.00
_cell.angle_beta   90.00
_cell.angle_gamma   90.00
#
_symmetry.space_group_name_H-M   'P 1'
#
loop_
_entity.id
_entity.type
_entity.pdbx_description
1 polymer ?
#
loop_
_entity_poly.entity_id
_entity_poly.type
_entity_poly.pdbx_seq_one_letter_code
_entity_poly.pdbx_strand_id
1 'polypeptide(L)'
;GVQVAGPGNCAKRLDVAAAAITMGATVDDMAQFNLGYAPPYSVAIDVLVNAAQVMQNKLSGVAQALTPLEVQALTEQGEDIMLLDVRTPAEFAEVRLKHPKAFALPLGRVRDKAPDLPKDKLYIPFCKLSLRGYEAAKILEGQGFKRVKFMDGGVIHWPFELEYGKG
;
A
#
# COMPACT_ATOMS: atom_id res chain seq x y z
N GLY A 1 -2.56 -19.59 1.21
CA GLY A 1 -2.67 -19.81 -0.24
C GLY A 1 -2.01 -18.69 -1.03
N VAL A 2 -1.79 -18.91 -2.32
CA VAL A 2 -1.17 -17.94 -3.24
C VAL A 2 -2.02 -17.84 -4.49
N GLN A 3 -2.23 -16.61 -4.96
CA GLN A 3 -2.85 -16.31 -6.23
C GLN A 3 -1.91 -15.43 -7.05
N VAL A 4 -1.77 -15.72 -8.34
CA VAL A 4 -0.92 -14.97 -9.26
C VAL A 4 -1.73 -14.58 -10.48
N ALA A 5 -1.76 -13.29 -10.80
CA ALA A 5 -2.42 -12.76 -11.98
C ALA A 5 -1.51 -11.70 -12.64
N GLY A 6 -1.44 -11.72 -13.96
CA GLY A 6 -0.68 -10.75 -14.73
C GLY A 6 -0.16 -11.29 -16.06
N PRO A 7 0.46 -10.45 -16.88
CA PRO A 7 1.15 -10.90 -18.09
C PRO A 7 2.42 -11.69 -17.72
N GLY A 8 2.77 -12.69 -18.53
CA GLY A 8 3.99 -13.46 -18.37
C GLY A 8 3.77 -14.82 -17.71
N ASN A 9 4.85 -15.42 -17.20
CA ASN A 9 4.84 -16.78 -16.69
C ASN A 9 4.33 -16.85 -15.23
N CYS A 10 3.01 -16.83 -15.06
CA CYS A 10 2.38 -17.00 -13.75
C CYS A 10 2.53 -18.45 -13.21
N ALA A 11 2.53 -19.45 -14.09
CA ALA A 11 2.60 -20.86 -13.68
C ALA A 11 3.89 -21.19 -12.90
N LYS A 12 5.06 -20.71 -13.40
CA LYS A 12 6.34 -20.89 -12.69
C LYS A 12 6.26 -20.42 -11.22
N ARG A 13 5.65 -19.27 -10.98
CA ARG A 13 5.53 -18.70 -9.64
C ARG A 13 4.56 -19.45 -8.76
N LEU A 14 3.46 -19.91 -9.37
CA LEU A 14 2.48 -20.72 -8.67
C LEU A 14 3.08 -22.08 -8.26
N ASP A 15 3.85 -22.73 -9.14
CA ASP A 15 4.51 -24.00 -8.85
C ASP A 15 5.55 -23.88 -7.73
N VAL A 16 6.35 -22.79 -7.74
CA VAL A 16 7.30 -22.52 -6.64
C VAL A 16 6.57 -22.32 -5.32
N ALA A 17 5.46 -21.55 -5.33
CA ALA A 17 4.66 -21.33 -4.13
C ALA A 17 3.99 -22.63 -3.64
N ALA A 18 3.47 -23.45 -4.55
CA ALA A 18 2.86 -24.73 -4.23
C ALA A 18 3.87 -25.68 -3.60
N ALA A 19 5.07 -25.80 -4.17
CA ALA A 19 6.17 -26.59 -3.63
C ALA A 19 6.57 -26.10 -2.22
N ALA A 20 6.75 -24.79 -2.06
CA ALA A 20 7.08 -24.20 -0.76
C ALA A 20 6.03 -24.51 0.32
N ILE A 21 4.75 -24.34 0.00
CA ILE A 21 3.64 -24.67 0.92
C ILE A 21 3.65 -26.16 1.26
N THR A 22 3.82 -27.03 0.28
CA THR A 22 3.85 -28.49 0.46
C THR A 22 5.00 -28.90 1.39
N MET A 23 6.14 -28.25 1.27
CA MET A 23 7.32 -28.49 2.11
C MET A 23 7.27 -27.80 3.48
N GLY A 24 6.19 -27.08 3.79
CA GLY A 24 6.02 -26.38 5.05
C GLY A 24 6.87 -25.12 5.21
N ALA A 25 7.32 -24.52 4.10
CA ALA A 25 8.11 -23.29 4.16
C ALA A 25 7.30 -22.14 4.79
N THR A 26 7.96 -21.37 5.63
CA THR A 26 7.44 -20.16 6.26
C THR A 26 7.54 -18.96 5.33
N VAL A 27 6.91 -17.84 5.71
CA VAL A 27 7.07 -16.57 5.01
C VAL A 27 8.53 -16.11 5.04
N ASP A 28 9.22 -16.36 6.16
CA ASP A 28 10.64 -16.00 6.33
C ASP A 28 11.54 -16.80 5.39
N ASP A 29 11.25 -18.09 5.20
CA ASP A 29 11.96 -18.92 4.23
C ASP A 29 11.74 -18.40 2.80
N MET A 30 10.48 -18.12 2.45
CA MET A 30 10.13 -17.64 1.10
C MET A 30 10.74 -16.25 0.80
N ALA A 31 10.87 -15.38 1.78
CA ALA A 31 11.49 -14.07 1.63
C ALA A 31 13.00 -14.15 1.33
N GLN A 32 13.63 -15.29 1.60
CA GLN A 32 15.04 -15.56 1.35
C GLN A 32 15.28 -16.44 0.12
N PHE A 33 14.24 -16.82 -0.62
CA PHE A 33 14.42 -17.65 -1.80
C PHE A 33 15.31 -16.98 -2.83
N ASN A 34 16.34 -17.70 -3.24
CA ASN A 34 17.21 -17.31 -4.36
C ASN A 34 16.77 -18.09 -5.59
N LEU A 35 15.76 -17.58 -6.29
CA LEU A 35 15.22 -18.22 -7.47
C LEU A 35 16.09 -17.96 -8.69
N GLY A 36 16.16 -18.93 -9.59
CA GLY A 36 16.91 -18.80 -10.84
C GLY A 36 16.42 -17.61 -11.67
N TYR A 37 17.32 -16.71 -12.04
CA TYR A 37 17.04 -15.58 -12.92
C TYR A 37 18.13 -15.41 -13.97
N ALA A 38 17.74 -14.88 -15.10
CA ALA A 38 18.63 -14.35 -16.12
C ALA A 38 17.86 -13.34 -16.98
N PRO A 39 18.36 -12.12 -17.18
CA PRO A 39 17.77 -11.25 -18.18
C PRO A 39 17.86 -11.92 -19.57
N PRO A 40 16.82 -11.90 -20.41
CA PRO A 40 15.53 -11.23 -20.30
C PRO A 40 14.40 -12.09 -19.68
N TYR A 41 14.67 -13.22 -19.07
CA TYR A 41 13.65 -14.21 -18.67
C TYR A 41 13.06 -13.95 -17.29
N SER A 42 13.83 -13.39 -16.38
CA SER A 42 13.39 -13.15 -15.00
C SER A 42 14.20 -12.04 -14.36
N VAL A 43 13.58 -11.31 -13.42
CA VAL A 43 14.27 -10.31 -12.58
C VAL A 43 15.00 -10.99 -11.42
N ALA A 44 15.99 -10.30 -10.85
CA ALA A 44 16.82 -10.83 -9.76
C ALA A 44 16.00 -11.14 -8.50
N ILE A 45 15.05 -10.28 -8.16
CA ILE A 45 14.12 -10.51 -7.05
C ILE A 45 12.74 -10.80 -7.65
N ASP A 46 12.32 -12.05 -7.55
CA ASP A 46 11.02 -12.48 -8.08
C ASP A 46 9.86 -11.87 -7.28
N VAL A 47 8.72 -11.67 -7.94
CA VAL A 47 7.50 -11.13 -7.31
C VAL A 47 7.03 -11.97 -6.12
N LEU A 48 7.28 -13.28 -6.12
CA LEU A 48 6.95 -14.16 -5.00
C LEU A 48 7.79 -13.83 -3.75
N VAL A 49 9.07 -13.53 -3.92
CA VAL A 49 9.97 -13.08 -2.84
C VAL A 49 9.53 -11.72 -2.32
N ASN A 50 9.23 -10.77 -3.23
CA ASN A 50 8.70 -9.47 -2.83
C ASN A 50 7.38 -9.60 -2.04
N ALA A 51 6.48 -10.50 -2.47
CA ALA A 51 5.22 -10.73 -1.75
C ALA A 51 5.46 -11.30 -0.34
N ALA A 52 6.43 -12.20 -0.17
CA ALA A 52 6.83 -12.71 1.15
C ALA A 52 7.42 -11.60 2.04
N GLN A 53 8.26 -10.72 1.51
CA GLN A 53 8.83 -9.57 2.24
C GLN A 53 7.73 -8.57 2.66
N VAL A 54 6.75 -8.31 1.79
CA VAL A 54 5.59 -7.48 2.14
C VAL A 54 4.78 -8.12 3.26
N MET A 55 4.59 -9.46 3.22
CA MET A 55 3.90 -10.18 4.28
C MET A 55 4.68 -10.14 5.61
N GLN A 56 6.01 -10.27 5.60
CA GLN A 56 6.84 -10.08 6.79
C GLN A 56 6.61 -8.71 7.42
N ASN A 57 6.63 -7.63 6.62
CA ASN A 57 6.37 -6.28 7.09
C ASN A 57 4.96 -6.14 7.69
N LYS A 58 3.98 -6.84 7.13
CA LYS A 58 2.61 -6.86 7.65
C LYS A 58 2.51 -7.62 8.98
N LEU A 59 3.11 -8.80 9.07
CA LEU A 59 3.10 -9.65 10.27
C LEU A 59 3.87 -9.01 11.43
N SER A 60 4.97 -8.33 11.15
CA SER A 60 5.77 -7.60 12.16
C SER A 60 5.17 -6.25 12.57
N GLY A 61 4.07 -5.82 11.93
CA GLY A 61 3.44 -4.52 12.20
C GLY A 61 4.20 -3.32 11.60
N VAL A 62 5.27 -3.55 10.85
CA VAL A 62 6.02 -2.49 10.16
C VAL A 62 5.15 -1.82 9.09
N ALA A 63 4.32 -2.59 8.39
CA ALA A 63 3.38 -2.07 7.39
C ALA A 63 1.94 -2.30 7.85
N GLN A 64 1.31 -1.26 8.39
CA GLN A 64 -0.09 -1.30 8.78
C GLN A 64 -0.94 -0.74 7.66
N ALA A 65 -1.57 -1.63 6.89
CA ALA A 65 -2.41 -1.30 5.75
C ALA A 65 -3.90 -1.48 6.07
N LEU A 66 -4.72 -0.67 5.43
CA LEU A 66 -6.17 -0.82 5.33
C LEU A 66 -6.55 -0.99 3.86
N THR A 67 -7.50 -1.86 3.59
CA THR A 67 -8.15 -1.92 2.27
C THR A 67 -9.12 -0.74 2.08
N PRO A 68 -9.48 -0.37 0.85
CA PRO A 68 -10.50 0.65 0.59
C PRO A 68 -11.84 0.38 1.29
N LEU A 69 -12.23 -0.89 1.40
CA LEU A 69 -13.46 -1.28 2.10
C LEU A 69 -13.38 -1.03 3.61
N GLU A 70 -12.23 -1.32 4.23
CA GLU A 70 -12.01 -1.02 5.64
C GLU A 70 -11.97 0.48 5.91
N VAL A 71 -11.40 1.27 5.00
CA VAL A 71 -11.42 2.74 5.09
C VAL A 71 -12.84 3.27 5.04
N GLN A 72 -13.66 2.76 4.14
CA GLN A 72 -15.07 3.14 4.05
C GLN A 72 -15.84 2.76 5.32
N ALA A 73 -15.63 1.55 5.82
CA ALA A 73 -16.27 1.08 7.06
C ALA A 73 -15.91 1.97 8.27
N LEU A 74 -14.65 2.38 8.40
CA LEU A 74 -14.23 3.33 9.46
C LEU A 74 -14.95 4.69 9.33
N THR A 75 -15.14 5.15 8.10
CA THR A 75 -15.89 6.39 7.84
C THR A 75 -17.35 6.28 8.26
N GLU A 76 -18.01 5.18 7.92
CA GLU A 76 -19.42 4.91 8.26
C GLU A 76 -19.61 4.72 9.77
N GLN A 77 -18.62 4.21 10.47
CA GLN A 77 -18.59 4.09 11.93
C GLN A 77 -18.35 5.43 12.64
N GLY A 78 -18.09 6.50 11.90
CA GLY A 78 -17.86 7.84 12.46
C GLY A 78 -16.45 8.03 13.05
N GLU A 79 -15.50 7.16 12.74
CA GLU A 79 -14.11 7.32 13.17
C GLU A 79 -13.51 8.65 12.67
N ASP A 80 -12.73 9.29 13.53
CA ASP A 80 -12.06 10.55 13.18
C ASP A 80 -10.81 10.29 12.36
N ILE A 81 -11.03 10.01 11.06
CA ILE A 81 -9.99 9.71 10.08
C ILE A 81 -9.63 10.94 9.25
N MET A 82 -8.42 10.93 8.72
CA MET A 82 -7.91 11.87 7.73
C MET A 82 -7.31 11.11 6.56
N LEU A 83 -7.94 11.19 5.39
CA LEU A 83 -7.46 10.55 4.15
C LEU A 83 -6.48 11.49 3.47
N LEU A 84 -5.21 11.12 3.45
CA LEU A 84 -4.12 11.96 2.96
C LEU A 84 -3.69 11.51 1.57
N ASP A 85 -4.10 12.24 0.52
CA ASP A 85 -3.65 12.00 -0.84
C ASP A 85 -2.23 12.53 -1.03
N VAL A 86 -1.26 11.62 -1.12
CA VAL A 86 0.16 11.98 -1.23
C VAL A 86 0.67 12.00 -2.65
N ARG A 87 -0.23 11.96 -3.63
CA ARG A 87 0.11 12.08 -5.05
C ARG A 87 0.51 13.50 -5.42
N THR A 88 0.97 13.67 -6.64
CA THR A 88 1.27 15.00 -7.19
C THR A 88 0.00 15.84 -7.38
N PRO A 89 0.11 17.19 -7.40
CA PRO A 89 -1.03 18.05 -7.70
C PRO A 89 -1.71 17.73 -9.05
N ALA A 90 -0.95 17.32 -10.05
CA ALA A 90 -1.47 16.94 -11.36
C ALA A 90 -2.33 15.66 -11.27
N GLU A 91 -1.85 14.60 -10.59
CA GLU A 91 -2.62 13.37 -10.36
C GLU A 91 -3.90 13.64 -9.57
N PHE A 92 -3.83 14.52 -8.57
CA PHE A 92 -4.99 14.91 -7.76
C PHE A 92 -6.01 15.72 -8.58
N ALA A 93 -5.55 16.59 -9.47
CA ALA A 93 -6.41 17.38 -10.34
C ALA A 93 -7.11 16.50 -11.40
N GLU A 94 -6.45 15.45 -11.88
CA GLU A 94 -6.99 14.51 -12.87
C GLU A 94 -8.13 13.65 -12.29
N VAL A 95 -7.88 13.04 -11.14
CA VAL A 95 -8.86 12.20 -10.45
C VAL A 95 -8.57 12.18 -8.95
N ARG A 96 -9.61 12.25 -8.12
CA ARG A 96 -9.48 12.17 -6.66
C ARG A 96 -10.65 11.42 -6.02
N LEU A 97 -10.46 10.94 -4.80
CA LEU A 97 -11.54 10.37 -4.02
C LEU A 97 -12.59 11.46 -3.73
N LYS A 98 -13.84 11.18 -4.04
CA LYS A 98 -14.97 12.03 -3.61
C LYS A 98 -15.32 11.66 -2.16
N HIS A 99 -14.50 12.13 -1.23
CA HIS A 99 -14.64 11.80 0.18
C HIS A 99 -14.39 13.05 1.05
N PRO A 100 -15.28 13.38 2.01
CA PRO A 100 -15.21 14.64 2.77
C PRO A 100 -13.99 14.74 3.69
N LYS A 101 -13.38 13.62 4.03
CA LYS A 101 -12.16 13.56 4.87
C LYS A 101 -10.88 13.49 4.04
N ALA A 102 -10.96 13.52 2.70
CA ALA A 102 -9.79 13.46 1.83
C ALA A 102 -9.22 14.85 1.57
N PHE A 103 -7.90 14.98 1.70
CA PHE A 103 -7.18 16.20 1.34
C PHE A 103 -5.81 15.89 0.72
N ALA A 104 -5.34 16.80 -0.14
CA ALA A 104 -4.08 16.64 -0.83
C ALA A 104 -2.92 17.18 0.00
N LEU A 105 -1.90 16.34 0.18
CA LEU A 105 -0.60 16.74 0.72
C LEU A 105 0.49 15.91 0.04
N PRO A 106 1.09 16.37 -1.05
CA PRO A 106 2.10 15.64 -1.80
C PRO A 106 3.22 15.08 -0.92
N LEU A 107 3.68 13.86 -1.21
CA LEU A 107 4.67 13.13 -0.41
C LEU A 107 5.88 13.98 -0.02
N GLY A 108 6.43 14.75 -0.97
CA GLY A 108 7.57 15.62 -0.72
C GLY A 108 7.32 16.77 0.27
N ARG A 109 6.06 17.03 0.63
CA ARG A 109 5.68 18.07 1.60
C ARG A 109 5.24 17.50 2.95
N VAL A 110 5.04 16.17 3.04
CA VAL A 110 4.53 15.53 4.27
C VAL A 110 5.43 15.84 5.46
N ARG A 111 6.74 15.70 5.30
CA ARG A 111 7.71 15.94 6.39
C ARG A 111 7.66 17.36 6.94
N ASP A 112 7.57 18.35 6.05
CA ASP A 112 7.55 19.77 6.42
C ASP A 112 6.22 20.17 7.06
N LYS A 113 5.12 19.53 6.63
CA LYS A 113 3.76 19.86 7.05
C LYS A 113 3.23 19.03 8.22
N ALA A 114 3.85 17.91 8.52
CA ALA A 114 3.45 17.05 9.64
C ALA A 114 3.39 17.80 10.99
N PRO A 115 4.31 18.73 11.34
CA PRO A 115 4.20 19.49 12.59
C PRO A 115 2.91 20.31 12.74
N ASP A 116 2.32 20.74 11.61
CA ASP A 116 1.10 21.55 11.58
C ASP A 116 -0.19 20.70 11.68
N LEU A 117 -0.08 19.37 11.62
CA LEU A 117 -1.22 18.46 11.60
C LEU A 117 -1.61 17.99 13.01
N PRO A 118 -2.92 17.89 13.34
CA PRO A 118 -3.39 17.33 14.61
C PRO A 118 -2.93 15.88 14.79
N LYS A 119 -2.38 15.52 15.96
CA LYS A 119 -1.79 14.19 16.20
C LYS A 119 -2.76 13.15 16.79
N ASP A 120 -3.95 13.56 17.14
CA ASP A 120 -4.98 12.73 17.77
C ASP A 120 -5.83 11.91 16.77
N LYS A 121 -5.79 12.28 15.49
CA LYS A 121 -6.56 11.64 14.42
C LYS A 121 -5.89 10.39 13.86
N LEU A 122 -6.68 9.53 13.22
CA LEU A 122 -6.17 8.42 12.42
C LEU A 122 -5.85 8.91 11.01
N TYR A 123 -4.58 8.97 10.67
CA TYR A 123 -4.12 9.32 9.32
C TYR A 123 -4.07 8.09 8.43
N ILE A 124 -4.64 8.22 7.25
CA ILE A 124 -4.65 7.16 6.22
C ILE A 124 -4.07 7.74 4.93
N PRO A 125 -2.72 7.83 4.83
CA PRO A 125 -2.08 8.24 3.59
C PRO A 125 -2.30 7.21 2.48
N PHE A 126 -2.52 7.70 1.27
CA PHE A 126 -2.72 6.87 0.08
C PHE A 126 -2.13 7.53 -1.17
N CYS A 127 -1.89 6.73 -2.19
CA CYS A 127 -1.44 7.22 -3.48
C CYS A 127 -2.21 6.54 -4.63
N LYS A 128 -1.57 6.40 -5.78
CA LYS A 128 -2.17 5.68 -6.93
C LYS A 128 -2.40 4.20 -6.62
N LEU A 129 -1.41 3.54 -5.99
CA LEU A 129 -1.45 2.14 -5.56
C LEU A 129 -1.21 2.05 -4.04
N SER A 130 0.06 1.90 -3.60
CA SER A 130 0.38 1.65 -2.20
C SER A 130 1.66 2.34 -1.73
N LEU A 131 2.75 2.29 -2.51
CA LEU A 131 4.11 2.60 -2.05
C LEU A 131 4.26 3.99 -1.43
N ARG A 132 3.87 5.06 -2.13
CA ARG A 132 3.96 6.43 -1.62
C ARG A 132 3.08 6.65 -0.37
N GLY A 133 1.95 5.92 -0.26
CA GLY A 133 1.11 5.91 0.94
C GLY A 133 1.84 5.30 2.13
N TYR A 134 2.52 4.17 1.92
CA TYR A 134 3.37 3.55 2.93
C TYR A 134 4.53 4.46 3.36
N GLU A 135 5.24 5.07 2.41
CA GLU A 135 6.33 6.02 2.70
C GLU A 135 5.85 7.21 3.55
N ALA A 136 4.69 7.78 3.20
CA ALA A 136 4.09 8.86 3.97
C ALA A 136 3.68 8.41 5.39
N ALA A 137 3.17 7.20 5.53
CA ALA A 137 2.87 6.63 6.85
C ALA A 137 4.13 6.56 7.72
N LYS A 138 5.26 6.09 7.16
CA LYS A 138 6.54 6.04 7.88
C LYS A 138 7.08 7.43 8.24
N ILE A 139 6.88 8.43 7.38
CA ILE A 139 7.24 9.81 7.71
C ILE A 139 6.41 10.32 8.89
N LEU A 140 5.08 10.10 8.88
CA LEU A 140 4.20 10.52 9.97
C LEU A 140 4.53 9.81 11.28
N GLU A 141 4.74 8.49 11.26
CA GLU A 141 5.18 7.72 12.43
C GLU A 141 6.50 8.28 13.01
N GLY A 142 7.47 8.57 12.14
CA GLY A 142 8.75 9.19 12.52
C GLY A 142 8.60 10.59 13.10
N GLN A 143 7.52 11.31 12.81
CA GLN A 143 7.14 12.62 13.37
C GLN A 143 6.28 12.49 14.64
N GLY A 144 6.12 11.27 15.16
CA GLY A 144 5.45 10.98 16.44
C GLY A 144 3.92 10.82 16.34
N PHE A 145 3.38 10.63 15.16
CA PHE A 145 1.97 10.24 14.99
C PHE A 145 1.79 8.79 15.44
N LYS A 146 0.80 8.52 16.28
CA LYS A 146 0.56 7.19 16.87
C LYS A 146 -0.53 6.40 16.14
N ARG A 147 -1.40 7.08 15.41
CA ARG A 147 -2.54 6.49 14.71
C ARG A 147 -2.34 6.71 13.20
N VAL A 148 -1.54 5.84 12.58
CA VAL A 148 -1.25 5.91 11.14
C VAL A 148 -1.41 4.52 10.54
N LYS A 149 -2.14 4.44 9.43
CA LYS A 149 -2.25 3.25 8.57
C LYS A 149 -2.35 3.72 7.14
N PHE A 150 -1.69 3.08 6.19
CA PHE A 150 -1.85 3.50 4.80
C PHE A 150 -2.97 2.72 4.08
N MET A 151 -3.57 3.31 3.05
CA MET A 151 -4.55 2.59 2.22
C MET A 151 -3.84 1.83 1.11
N ASP A 152 -3.91 0.51 1.18
CA ASP A 152 -3.40 -0.40 0.16
C ASP A 152 -4.35 -0.43 -1.05
N GLY A 153 -3.78 -0.49 -2.26
CA GLY A 153 -4.54 -0.41 -3.50
C GLY A 153 -4.82 1.02 -3.99
N GLY A 154 -4.79 2.01 -3.10
CA GLY A 154 -4.89 3.43 -3.42
C GLY A 154 -6.11 3.80 -4.27
N VAL A 155 -5.95 4.83 -5.11
CA VAL A 155 -7.05 5.35 -5.96
C VAL A 155 -7.51 4.33 -7.01
N ILE A 156 -6.61 3.49 -7.53
CA ILE A 156 -6.97 2.50 -8.57
C ILE A 156 -7.96 1.45 -8.04
N HIS A 157 -7.82 1.03 -6.79
CA HIS A 157 -8.69 0.01 -6.20
C HIS A 157 -9.81 0.60 -5.32
N TRP A 158 -10.01 1.92 -5.37
CA TRP A 158 -11.12 2.58 -4.68
C TRP A 158 -12.44 2.28 -5.41
N PRO A 159 -13.36 1.50 -4.84
CA PRO A 159 -14.57 1.05 -5.53
C PRO A 159 -15.75 2.02 -5.38
N PHE A 160 -15.54 3.15 -4.71
CA PHE A 160 -16.58 4.15 -4.46
C PHE A 160 -16.42 5.35 -5.40
N GLU A 161 -17.19 6.42 -5.15
CA GLU A 161 -17.20 7.58 -6.03
C GLU A 161 -15.84 8.27 -6.13
N LEU A 162 -15.48 8.58 -7.36
CA LEU A 162 -14.32 9.39 -7.73
C LEU A 162 -14.81 10.71 -8.33
N GLU A 163 -14.03 11.75 -8.14
CA GLU A 163 -14.22 13.04 -8.80
C GLU A 163 -13.11 13.23 -9.82
N TYR A 164 -13.50 13.46 -11.06
CA TYR A 164 -12.58 13.69 -12.18
C TYR A 164 -12.45 15.19 -12.44
N GLY A 165 -11.24 15.64 -12.72
CA GLY A 165 -11.00 16.99 -13.17
C GLY A 165 -11.73 17.28 -14.49
N LYS A 166 -12.09 18.55 -14.69
CA LYS A 166 -12.56 18.98 -16.01
C LYS A 166 -11.33 19.02 -16.92
N GLY A 167 -11.31 18.16 -17.96
CA GLY A 167 -10.31 18.19 -19.02
C GLY A 167 -10.30 19.52 -19.77
#